data_5128bc0636630541dddb77169aa93e37
#
_entry.id   5128bc0636630541dddb77169aa93e37
#
_cell.length_a   1.000
_cell.length_b   1.000
_cell.length_c   1.000
_cell.angle_alpha   90.00
_cell.angle_beta   90.00
_cell.angle_gamma   90.00
#
_symmetry.space_group_name_H-M   'P 1'
#
loop_
_entity.id
_entity.type
_entity.pdbx_description
1 polymer ?
#
loop_
_entity_poly.entity_id
_entity_poly.type
_entity_poly.pdbx_seq_one_letter_code
_entity_poly.pdbx_strand_id
1 'polypeptide(L)'
;MNLSGKKALVTGGSQGIGQAIAYRLAAEGADVVIDYVGHAEFAQQVVTEIKKLGRQAIAIQANLDFVSEIQGLIQKSVEGLGGIDVLVNNAGVEKHAPFWEVTEKDYDFVLDTNLKGAFFVTQAFVRHRMDVKQPGKIINISSVHEELPFPHFTSYCASKGGMKMMMRNLSIELAPYGITINDIAPGAIETPINTQLLNDPVKLKALLANIPLGRLGQTSDVAGVAAFLASNDSDYITGATIVVDGGLTWNYSEQ
;
A
#
# COMPACT_ATOMS: atom_id res chain seq x y z
N MET A 1 18.09 -7.77 2.67
CA MET A 1 17.96 -6.34 2.33
C MET A 1 18.42 -5.51 3.51
N ASN A 2 18.94 -4.33 3.32
CA ASN A 2 19.40 -3.47 4.42
C ASN A 2 18.71 -2.10 4.30
N LEU A 3 17.89 -1.76 5.29
CA LEU A 3 17.21 -0.46 5.38
C LEU A 3 17.71 0.38 6.56
N SER A 4 18.90 0.06 7.12
CA SER A 4 19.47 0.80 8.23
C SER A 4 19.60 2.29 7.91
N GLY A 5 19.05 3.14 8.77
CA GLY A 5 19.03 4.59 8.60
C GLY A 5 17.94 5.12 7.67
N LYS A 6 17.16 4.26 7.01
CA LYS A 6 15.97 4.66 6.23
C LYS A 6 14.80 4.95 7.16
N LYS A 7 13.93 5.84 6.71
CA LYS A 7 12.72 6.28 7.41
C LYS A 7 11.53 6.09 6.49
N ALA A 8 10.58 5.26 6.88
CA ALA A 8 9.44 4.89 6.05
C ALA A 8 8.13 5.44 6.64
N LEU A 9 7.25 5.94 5.78
CA LEU A 9 5.84 6.19 6.09
C LEU A 9 4.99 5.11 5.41
N VAL A 10 4.16 4.41 6.20
CA VAL A 10 3.21 3.41 5.70
C VAL A 10 1.80 3.89 6.02
N THR A 11 1.02 4.22 4.99
CA THR A 11 -0.40 4.60 5.17
C THR A 11 -1.26 3.37 5.43
N GLY A 12 -2.26 3.50 6.32
CA GLY A 12 -3.07 2.36 6.76
C GLY A 12 -2.24 1.26 7.43
N GLY A 13 -1.20 1.63 8.18
CA GLY A 13 -0.20 0.71 8.73
C GLY A 13 -0.60 -0.04 10.01
N SER A 14 -1.82 0.13 10.50
CA SER A 14 -2.26 -0.43 11.79
C SER A 14 -2.70 -1.90 11.73
N GLN A 15 -2.98 -2.44 10.53
CA GLN A 15 -3.46 -3.82 10.34
C GLN A 15 -3.14 -4.36 8.95
N GLY A 16 -3.36 -5.66 8.73
CA GLY A 16 -3.29 -6.32 7.43
C GLY A 16 -1.94 -6.17 6.73
N ILE A 17 -1.97 -5.88 5.44
CA ILE A 17 -0.77 -5.74 4.61
C ILE A 17 0.12 -4.58 5.12
N GLY A 18 -0.46 -3.43 5.46
CA GLY A 18 0.30 -2.27 5.94
C GLY A 18 1.06 -2.56 7.23
N GLN A 19 0.45 -3.26 8.18
CA GLN A 19 1.11 -3.72 9.40
C GLN A 19 2.29 -4.64 9.11
N ALA A 20 2.09 -5.63 8.23
CA ALA A 20 3.14 -6.57 7.87
C ALA A 20 4.31 -5.87 7.15
N ILE A 21 4.01 -4.88 6.30
CA ILE A 21 5.03 -4.04 5.67
C ILE A 21 5.79 -3.24 6.73
N ALA A 22 5.09 -2.58 7.65
CA ALA A 22 5.72 -1.81 8.73
C ALA A 22 6.69 -2.66 9.55
N TYR A 23 6.27 -3.87 9.95
CA TYR A 23 7.13 -4.81 10.68
C TYR A 23 8.33 -5.26 9.83
N ARG A 24 8.11 -5.57 8.56
CA ARG A 24 9.19 -6.02 7.69
C ARG A 24 10.22 -4.92 7.45
N LEU A 25 9.81 -3.69 7.17
CA LEU A 25 10.73 -2.57 6.99
C LEU A 25 11.54 -2.32 8.27
N ALA A 26 10.91 -2.40 9.44
CA ALA A 26 11.59 -2.27 10.73
C ALA A 26 12.60 -3.40 10.98
N ALA A 27 12.25 -4.64 10.66
CA ALA A 27 13.14 -5.79 10.79
C ALA A 27 14.37 -5.69 9.88
N GLU A 28 14.25 -5.01 8.72
CA GLU A 28 15.35 -4.72 7.81
C GLU A 28 16.15 -3.45 8.23
N GLY A 29 15.76 -2.77 9.32
CA GLY A 29 16.51 -1.67 9.92
C GLY A 29 15.94 -0.26 9.74
N ALA A 30 14.77 -0.11 9.14
CA ALA A 30 14.12 1.19 8.98
C ALA A 30 13.46 1.68 10.27
N ASP A 31 13.40 3.00 10.48
CA ASP A 31 12.47 3.63 11.38
C ASP A 31 11.14 3.86 10.66
N VAL A 32 10.00 3.74 11.35
CA VAL A 32 8.70 3.65 10.68
C VAL A 32 7.68 4.60 11.29
N VAL A 33 7.03 5.37 10.42
CA VAL A 33 5.75 6.03 10.72
C VAL A 33 4.63 5.17 10.17
N ILE A 34 3.60 4.93 10.95
CA ILE A 34 2.35 4.39 10.45
C ILE A 34 1.25 5.43 10.56
N ASP A 35 0.44 5.54 9.51
CA ASP A 35 -0.80 6.27 9.51
C ASP A 35 -1.98 5.33 9.78
N TYR A 36 -3.01 5.85 10.46
CA TYR A 36 -4.26 5.15 10.74
C TYR A 36 -5.44 6.14 10.85
N VAL A 37 -6.67 5.66 10.64
CA VAL A 37 -7.91 6.46 10.83
C VAL A 37 -8.62 6.09 12.13
N GLY A 38 -8.89 4.81 12.33
CA GLY A 38 -9.54 4.26 13.53
C GLY A 38 -8.62 3.33 14.32
N HIS A 39 -9.11 2.82 15.45
CA HIS A 39 -8.44 1.78 16.22
C HIS A 39 -7.00 2.14 16.65
N ALA A 40 -6.88 3.23 17.41
CA ALA A 40 -5.59 3.72 17.91
C ALA A 40 -4.80 2.65 18.68
N GLU A 41 -5.50 1.72 19.34
CA GLU A 41 -4.92 0.58 20.06
C GLU A 41 -4.12 -0.33 19.13
N PHE A 42 -4.60 -0.62 17.91
CA PHE A 42 -3.85 -1.43 16.94
C PHE A 42 -2.60 -0.70 16.44
N ALA A 43 -2.74 0.60 16.16
CA ALA A 43 -1.60 1.41 15.76
C ALA A 43 -0.52 1.46 16.86
N GLN A 44 -0.92 1.58 18.14
CA GLN A 44 0.01 1.58 19.26
C GLN A 44 0.68 0.22 19.48
N GLN A 45 -0.02 -0.89 19.21
CA GLN A 45 0.59 -2.23 19.22
C GLN A 45 1.70 -2.33 18.17
N VAL A 46 1.45 -1.87 16.92
CA VAL A 46 2.47 -1.87 15.87
C VAL A 46 3.69 -1.07 16.29
N VAL A 47 3.51 0.12 16.82
CA VAL A 47 4.61 0.96 17.35
C VAL A 47 5.40 0.22 18.43
N THR A 48 4.70 -0.43 19.35
CA THR A 48 5.34 -1.18 20.45
C THR A 48 6.19 -2.33 19.92
N GLU A 49 5.69 -3.12 18.99
CA GLU A 49 6.42 -4.25 18.39
C GLU A 49 7.64 -3.78 17.59
N ILE A 50 7.52 -2.69 16.83
CA ILE A 50 8.67 -2.12 16.09
C ILE A 50 9.75 -1.63 17.05
N LYS A 51 9.38 -1.00 18.17
CA LYS A 51 10.33 -0.56 19.20
C LYS A 51 11.09 -1.72 19.85
N LYS A 52 10.48 -2.90 19.98
CA LYS A 52 11.18 -4.12 20.45
C LYS A 52 12.29 -4.59 19.51
N LEU A 53 12.19 -4.25 18.22
CA LEU A 53 13.25 -4.48 17.23
C LEU A 53 14.40 -3.46 17.31
N GLY A 54 14.36 -2.53 18.28
CA GLY A 54 15.35 -1.47 18.43
C GLY A 54 15.21 -0.34 17.40
N ARG A 55 14.04 -0.21 16.76
CA ARG A 55 13.78 0.85 15.79
C ARG A 55 12.85 1.92 16.36
N GLN A 56 12.94 3.14 15.81
CA GLN A 56 11.98 4.19 16.14
C GLN A 56 10.67 3.93 15.40
N ALA A 57 9.55 4.15 16.08
CA ALA A 57 8.23 4.09 15.45
C ALA A 57 7.30 5.11 16.09
N ILE A 58 6.45 5.71 15.27
CA ILE A 58 5.36 6.61 15.66
C ILE A 58 4.09 6.27 14.88
N ALA A 59 2.94 6.47 15.52
CA ALA A 59 1.64 6.35 14.88
C ALA A 59 1.01 7.76 14.80
N ILE A 60 0.48 8.12 13.63
CA ILE A 60 -0.16 9.39 13.37
C ILE A 60 -1.57 9.13 12.86
N GLN A 61 -2.56 9.69 13.51
CA GLN A 61 -3.93 9.63 13.02
C GLN A 61 -4.13 10.69 11.95
N ALA A 62 -4.56 10.25 10.75
CA ALA A 62 -4.95 11.13 9.66
C ALA A 62 -5.96 10.44 8.74
N ASN A 63 -7.02 11.14 8.35
CA ASN A 63 -7.95 10.66 7.33
C ASN A 63 -7.51 11.20 5.96
N LEU A 64 -7.06 10.29 5.08
CA LEU A 64 -6.53 10.62 3.76
C LEU A 64 -7.59 11.14 2.77
N ASP A 65 -8.88 11.04 3.09
CA ASP A 65 -9.95 11.66 2.31
C ASP A 65 -9.85 13.19 2.33
N PHE A 66 -9.19 13.76 3.37
CA PHE A 66 -9.00 15.19 3.57
C PHE A 66 -7.56 15.63 3.32
N VAL A 67 -7.34 16.37 2.24
CA VAL A 67 -6.01 16.88 1.85
C VAL A 67 -5.34 17.70 2.96
N SER A 68 -6.13 18.42 3.77
CA SER A 68 -5.62 19.19 4.91
C SER A 68 -4.95 18.32 5.99
N GLU A 69 -5.44 17.08 6.20
CA GLU A 69 -4.84 16.15 7.16
C GLU A 69 -3.55 15.52 6.61
N ILE A 70 -3.46 15.32 5.30
CA ILE A 70 -2.28 14.77 4.63
C ILE A 70 -1.04 15.66 4.84
N GLN A 71 -1.21 16.98 4.76
CA GLN A 71 -0.09 17.91 5.00
C GLN A 71 0.43 17.76 6.43
N GLY A 72 -0.48 17.67 7.40
CA GLY A 72 -0.15 17.42 8.81
C GLY A 72 0.53 16.07 9.03
N LEU A 73 0.11 15.02 8.31
CA LEU A 73 0.73 13.70 8.36
C LEU A 73 2.21 13.76 7.95
N ILE A 74 2.51 14.34 6.81
CA ILE A 74 3.90 14.46 6.33
C ILE A 74 4.74 15.32 7.27
N GLN A 75 4.22 16.48 7.69
CA GLN A 75 4.94 17.35 8.63
C GLN A 75 5.29 16.64 9.94
N LYS A 76 4.31 16.03 10.61
CA LYS A 76 4.52 15.28 11.86
C LYS A 76 5.46 14.08 11.67
N SER A 77 5.43 13.43 10.52
CA SER A 77 6.33 12.32 10.21
C SER A 77 7.78 12.81 10.10
N VAL A 78 8.00 13.92 9.42
CA VAL A 78 9.33 14.56 9.30
C VAL A 78 9.84 15.04 10.66
N GLU A 79 8.99 15.70 11.45
CA GLU A 79 9.33 16.16 12.80
C GLU A 79 9.68 14.98 13.74
N GLY A 80 8.91 13.90 13.66
CA GLY A 80 9.05 12.74 14.57
C GLY A 80 10.27 11.87 14.29
N LEU A 81 10.64 11.67 13.01
CA LEU A 81 11.79 10.83 12.62
C LEU A 81 12.95 11.63 12.01
N GLY A 82 12.81 12.94 11.80
CA GLY A 82 13.81 13.78 11.14
C GLY A 82 13.89 13.57 9.62
N GLY A 83 12.79 13.15 8.98
CA GLY A 83 12.67 12.94 7.53
C GLY A 83 11.89 11.70 7.16
N ILE A 84 11.62 11.50 5.86
CA ILE A 84 11.00 10.30 5.29
C ILE A 84 11.71 10.00 3.98
N ASP A 85 12.24 8.78 3.81
CA ASP A 85 12.95 8.32 2.61
C ASP A 85 12.11 7.40 1.74
N VAL A 86 11.16 6.69 2.35
CA VAL A 86 10.28 5.71 1.71
C VAL A 86 8.83 6.03 2.04
N LEU A 87 7.99 6.07 1.03
CA LEU A 87 6.53 6.15 1.15
C LEU A 87 5.91 4.84 0.69
N VAL A 88 5.04 4.25 1.52
CA VAL A 88 4.18 3.13 1.13
C VAL A 88 2.73 3.59 1.18
N ASN A 89 2.12 3.82 0.03
CA ASN A 89 0.69 4.05 -0.12
C ASN A 89 -0.05 2.72 -0.04
N ASN A 90 -0.47 2.36 1.17
CA ASN A 90 -1.17 1.10 1.44
C ASN A 90 -2.64 1.32 1.86
N ALA A 91 -2.99 2.47 2.40
CA ALA A 91 -4.38 2.76 2.77
C ALA A 91 -5.33 2.50 1.60
N GLY A 92 -6.40 1.76 1.85
CA GLY A 92 -7.37 1.41 0.83
C GLY A 92 -8.60 0.75 1.41
N VAL A 93 -9.70 0.96 0.70
CA VAL A 93 -11.04 0.47 1.03
C VAL A 93 -11.73 -0.04 -0.23
N GLU A 94 -12.74 -0.86 -0.04
CA GLU A 94 -13.59 -1.36 -1.13
C GLU A 94 -15.07 -1.28 -0.75
N LYS A 95 -15.93 -1.21 -1.75
CA LYS A 95 -17.39 -1.25 -1.61
C LYS A 95 -17.99 -2.16 -2.66
N HIS A 96 -18.77 -3.12 -2.20
CA HIS A 96 -19.50 -4.04 -3.06
C HIS A 96 -20.90 -3.49 -3.34
N ALA A 97 -21.22 -3.28 -4.61
CA ALA A 97 -22.57 -2.98 -5.09
C ALA A 97 -22.69 -3.29 -6.59
N PRO A 98 -23.87 -3.72 -7.11
CA PRO A 98 -24.15 -3.68 -8.53
C PRO A 98 -23.91 -2.27 -9.08
N PHE A 99 -23.36 -2.15 -10.27
CA PHE A 99 -22.95 -0.86 -10.84
C PHE A 99 -24.07 0.21 -10.79
N TRP A 100 -25.29 -0.17 -11.10
CA TRP A 100 -26.46 0.73 -11.12
C TRP A 100 -27.00 1.09 -9.73
N GLU A 101 -26.46 0.51 -8.67
CA GLU A 101 -26.82 0.80 -7.25
C GLU A 101 -25.70 1.53 -6.52
N VAL A 102 -24.53 1.72 -7.15
CA VAL A 102 -23.42 2.46 -6.54
C VAL A 102 -23.86 3.88 -6.23
N THR A 103 -23.81 4.26 -4.95
CA THR A 103 -24.10 5.64 -4.55
C THR A 103 -22.89 6.55 -4.75
N GLU A 104 -23.13 7.85 -4.98
CA GLU A 104 -22.05 8.85 -5.03
C GLU A 104 -21.19 8.79 -3.76
N LYS A 105 -21.80 8.66 -2.59
CA LYS A 105 -21.10 8.52 -1.31
C LYS A 105 -20.15 7.32 -1.27
N ASP A 106 -20.57 6.16 -1.77
CA ASP A 106 -19.71 4.96 -1.78
C ASP A 106 -18.62 5.06 -2.85
N TYR A 107 -18.92 5.71 -3.97
CA TYR A 107 -17.95 6.03 -4.99
C TYR A 107 -16.87 6.96 -4.44
N ASP A 108 -17.26 8.11 -3.87
CA ASP A 108 -16.35 9.09 -3.30
C ASP A 108 -15.49 8.47 -2.19
N PHE A 109 -16.09 7.71 -1.27
CA PHE A 109 -15.34 7.01 -0.22
C PHE A 109 -14.20 6.14 -0.77
N VAL A 110 -14.46 5.39 -1.85
CA VAL A 110 -13.43 4.52 -2.46
C VAL A 110 -12.40 5.36 -3.21
N LEU A 111 -12.82 6.32 -4.02
CA LEU A 111 -11.88 7.12 -4.83
C LEU A 111 -11.08 8.09 -3.97
N ASP A 112 -11.71 8.70 -2.97
CA ASP A 112 -11.04 9.65 -2.07
C ASP A 112 -9.95 8.96 -1.25
N THR A 113 -10.23 7.77 -0.71
CA THR A 113 -9.22 7.02 0.05
C THR A 113 -8.14 6.43 -0.87
N ASN A 114 -8.53 5.65 -1.89
CA ASN A 114 -7.60 4.82 -2.64
C ASN A 114 -6.76 5.60 -3.64
N LEU A 115 -7.32 6.60 -4.30
CA LEU A 115 -6.66 7.32 -5.39
C LEU A 115 -6.31 8.75 -5.01
N LYS A 116 -7.28 9.56 -4.59
CA LYS A 116 -7.03 10.95 -4.21
C LYS A 116 -6.09 11.04 -3.01
N GLY A 117 -6.31 10.23 -1.96
CA GLY A 117 -5.44 10.16 -0.79
C GLY A 117 -4.00 9.80 -1.19
N ALA A 118 -3.82 8.71 -1.92
CA ALA A 118 -2.50 8.29 -2.41
C ALA A 118 -1.83 9.36 -3.28
N PHE A 119 -2.59 10.06 -4.14
CA PHE A 119 -2.08 11.15 -4.97
C PHE A 119 -1.50 12.28 -4.11
N PHE A 120 -2.26 12.78 -3.14
CA PHE A 120 -1.81 13.93 -2.34
C PHE A 120 -0.76 13.57 -1.29
N VAL A 121 -0.76 12.35 -0.75
CA VAL A 121 0.33 11.86 0.10
C VAL A 121 1.63 11.77 -0.72
N THR A 122 1.55 11.23 -1.94
CA THR A 122 2.68 11.17 -2.87
C THR A 122 3.19 12.58 -3.20
N GLN A 123 2.29 13.53 -3.51
CA GLN A 123 2.69 14.91 -3.80
C GLN A 123 3.41 15.56 -2.62
N ALA A 124 2.88 15.40 -1.40
CA ALA A 124 3.48 15.98 -0.20
C ALA A 124 4.85 15.34 0.12
N PHE A 125 4.98 14.01 -0.05
CA PHE A 125 6.25 13.30 0.06
C PHE A 125 7.27 13.80 -0.96
N VAL A 126 6.89 13.90 -2.23
CA VAL A 126 7.77 14.37 -3.32
C VAL A 126 8.27 15.79 -3.03
N ARG A 127 7.39 16.72 -2.61
CA ARG A 127 7.80 18.07 -2.21
C ARG A 127 8.86 18.02 -1.12
N HIS A 128 8.64 17.22 -0.06
CA HIS A 128 9.63 17.06 1.01
C HIS A 128 10.98 16.54 0.46
N ARG A 129 10.98 15.52 -0.44
CA ARG A 129 12.24 15.00 -1.01
C ARG A 129 12.96 16.02 -1.89
N MET A 130 12.22 16.81 -2.67
CA MET A 130 12.77 17.89 -3.48
C MET A 130 13.37 19.03 -2.62
N ASP A 131 12.69 19.41 -1.54
CA ASP A 131 13.16 20.46 -0.62
C ASP A 131 14.50 20.07 0.03
N VAL A 132 14.64 18.81 0.44
CA VAL A 132 15.91 18.32 1.03
C VAL A 132 16.92 17.86 -0.02
N LYS A 133 16.57 17.88 -1.32
CA LYS A 133 17.42 17.45 -2.45
C LYS A 133 17.97 16.03 -2.27
N GLN A 134 17.13 15.11 -1.86
CA GLN A 134 17.51 13.72 -1.63
C GLN A 134 16.62 12.77 -2.44
N PRO A 135 17.14 11.62 -2.89
CA PRO A 135 16.35 10.60 -3.57
C PRO A 135 15.26 10.04 -2.65
N GLY A 136 14.27 9.37 -3.23
CA GLY A 136 13.18 8.76 -2.47
C GLY A 136 12.61 7.53 -3.17
N LYS A 137 11.85 6.73 -2.42
CA LYS A 137 11.16 5.55 -2.96
C LYS A 137 9.68 5.60 -2.63
N ILE A 138 8.85 5.38 -3.63
CA ILE A 138 7.39 5.33 -3.49
C ILE A 138 6.93 3.94 -3.90
N ILE A 139 6.14 3.31 -3.05
CA ILE A 139 5.59 1.97 -3.25
C ILE A 139 4.08 2.07 -3.06
N ASN A 140 3.31 1.79 -4.10
CA ASN A 140 1.86 1.73 -3.98
C ASN A 140 1.41 0.28 -3.82
N ILE A 141 0.50 0.03 -2.90
CA ILE A 141 -0.22 -1.24 -2.83
C ILE A 141 -1.46 -1.13 -3.69
N SER A 142 -1.32 -1.58 -4.94
CA SER A 142 -2.38 -1.62 -5.92
C SER A 142 -3.25 -2.88 -5.73
N SER A 143 -3.54 -3.60 -6.78
CA SER A 143 -4.26 -4.87 -6.79
C SER A 143 -4.13 -5.51 -8.18
N VAL A 144 -4.29 -6.81 -8.29
CA VAL A 144 -4.52 -7.47 -9.60
C VAL A 144 -5.74 -6.87 -10.33
N HIS A 145 -6.66 -6.22 -9.59
CA HIS A 145 -7.82 -5.53 -10.13
C HIS A 145 -7.51 -4.14 -10.75
N GLU A 146 -6.25 -3.78 -10.86
CA GLU A 146 -5.80 -2.70 -11.77
C GLU A 146 -5.87 -3.12 -13.25
N GLU A 147 -5.97 -4.44 -13.51
CA GLU A 147 -6.12 -5.05 -14.84
C GLU A 147 -7.27 -6.05 -14.93
N LEU A 148 -7.45 -6.89 -13.90
CA LEU A 148 -8.51 -7.87 -13.89
C LEU A 148 -9.86 -7.25 -13.52
N PRO A 149 -10.94 -7.58 -14.25
CA PRO A 149 -12.27 -7.14 -13.85
C PRO A 149 -12.67 -7.78 -12.52
N PHE A 150 -13.42 -7.02 -11.70
CA PHE A 150 -13.98 -7.47 -10.44
C PHE A 150 -15.43 -7.00 -10.37
N PRO A 151 -16.39 -7.82 -10.88
CA PRO A 151 -17.81 -7.46 -10.88
C PRO A 151 -18.30 -7.02 -9.50
N HIS A 152 -19.14 -5.99 -9.48
CA HIS A 152 -19.66 -5.32 -8.28
C HIS A 152 -18.66 -4.48 -7.47
N PHE A 153 -17.42 -4.34 -7.93
CA PHE A 153 -16.37 -3.50 -7.32
C PHE A 153 -15.83 -2.45 -8.30
N THR A 154 -16.70 -1.90 -9.15
CA THR A 154 -16.28 -0.99 -10.25
C THR A 154 -15.51 0.23 -9.75
N SER A 155 -15.93 0.88 -8.66
CA SER A 155 -15.21 2.02 -8.07
C SER A 155 -13.80 1.62 -7.60
N TYR A 156 -13.68 0.43 -7.00
CA TYR A 156 -12.38 -0.10 -6.58
C TYR A 156 -11.44 -0.34 -7.77
N CYS A 157 -11.92 -1.05 -8.82
CA CYS A 157 -11.14 -1.27 -10.03
C CYS A 157 -10.72 0.06 -10.68
N ALA A 158 -11.63 1.04 -10.76
CA ALA A 158 -11.32 2.37 -11.28
C ALA A 158 -10.22 3.06 -10.46
N SER A 159 -10.27 2.97 -9.12
CA SER A 159 -9.25 3.54 -8.23
C SER A 159 -7.87 2.88 -8.43
N LYS A 160 -7.82 1.55 -8.58
CA LYS A 160 -6.56 0.81 -8.76
C LYS A 160 -5.98 0.96 -10.16
N GLY A 161 -6.82 0.99 -11.20
CA GLY A 161 -6.40 1.33 -12.56
C GLY A 161 -5.87 2.78 -12.66
N GLY A 162 -6.52 3.73 -11.96
CA GLY A 162 -6.05 5.11 -11.83
C GLY A 162 -4.69 5.19 -11.12
N MET A 163 -4.50 4.42 -10.03
CA MET A 163 -3.22 4.35 -9.31
C MET A 163 -2.09 3.84 -10.21
N LYS A 164 -2.33 2.79 -11.00
CA LYS A 164 -1.37 2.28 -11.97
C LYS A 164 -0.95 3.33 -12.99
N MET A 165 -1.90 4.07 -13.58
CA MET A 165 -1.57 5.10 -14.54
C MET A 165 -0.86 6.29 -13.88
N MET A 166 -1.24 6.66 -12.66
CA MET A 166 -0.53 7.67 -11.86
C MET A 166 0.93 7.24 -11.63
N MET A 167 1.17 5.99 -11.24
CA MET A 167 2.51 5.44 -11.03
C MET A 167 3.35 5.53 -12.31
N ARG A 168 2.81 5.11 -13.46
CA ARG A 168 3.52 5.16 -14.75
C ARG A 168 3.90 6.58 -15.15
N ASN A 169 2.98 7.54 -15.00
CA ASN A 169 3.24 8.94 -15.31
C ASN A 169 4.32 9.53 -14.39
N LEU A 170 4.17 9.32 -13.07
CA LEU A 170 5.11 9.83 -12.09
C LEU A 170 6.49 9.18 -12.17
N SER A 171 6.61 7.93 -12.66
CA SER A 171 7.91 7.29 -12.85
C SER A 171 8.81 8.05 -13.81
N ILE A 172 8.22 8.74 -14.80
CA ILE A 172 8.94 9.58 -15.76
C ILE A 172 9.23 10.96 -15.17
N GLU A 173 8.23 11.58 -14.52
CA GLU A 173 8.38 12.93 -13.97
C GLU A 173 9.37 12.99 -12.80
N LEU A 174 9.43 11.93 -11.97
CA LEU A 174 10.22 11.91 -10.74
C LEU A 174 11.63 11.34 -10.91
N ALA A 175 11.90 10.60 -11.97
CA ALA A 175 13.22 10.00 -12.22
C ALA A 175 14.37 11.02 -12.23
N PRO A 176 14.23 12.24 -12.81
CA PRO A 176 15.30 13.25 -12.78
C PRO A 176 15.68 13.70 -11.36
N TYR A 177 14.81 13.48 -10.38
CA TYR A 177 15.04 13.82 -8.96
C TYR A 177 15.55 12.62 -8.14
N GLY A 178 15.83 11.47 -8.78
CA GLY A 178 16.24 10.25 -8.10
C GLY A 178 15.13 9.61 -7.26
N ILE A 179 13.86 9.90 -7.57
CA ILE A 179 12.72 9.31 -6.88
C ILE A 179 12.14 8.21 -7.76
N THR A 180 12.10 6.98 -7.25
CA THR A 180 11.46 5.84 -7.93
C THR A 180 10.05 5.64 -7.41
N ILE A 181 9.15 5.16 -8.28
CA ILE A 181 7.77 4.80 -7.91
C ILE A 181 7.39 3.50 -8.61
N ASN A 182 6.88 2.55 -7.82
CA ASN A 182 6.48 1.23 -8.30
C ASN A 182 5.22 0.76 -7.59
N ASP A 183 4.47 -0.13 -8.25
CA ASP A 183 3.28 -0.75 -7.69
C ASP A 183 3.58 -2.20 -7.28
N ILE A 184 2.97 -2.63 -6.19
CA ILE A 184 2.78 -4.04 -5.87
C ILE A 184 1.30 -4.32 -6.10
N ALA A 185 0.99 -5.33 -6.91
CA ALA A 185 -0.38 -5.75 -7.20
C ALA A 185 -0.68 -7.10 -6.51
N PRO A 186 -1.19 -7.10 -5.27
CA PRO A 186 -1.59 -8.34 -4.59
C PRO A 186 -2.81 -8.96 -5.26
N GLY A 187 -2.85 -10.30 -5.26
CA GLY A 187 -4.08 -11.06 -5.47
C GLY A 187 -4.88 -11.22 -4.18
N ALA A 188 -5.43 -12.40 -3.97
CA ALA A 188 -6.18 -12.73 -2.75
C ALA A 188 -5.24 -12.97 -1.56
N ILE A 189 -5.17 -12.02 -0.64
CA ILE A 189 -4.34 -12.06 0.56
C ILE A 189 -5.21 -12.28 1.79
N GLU A 190 -4.79 -13.12 2.72
CA GLU A 190 -5.45 -13.33 3.99
C GLU A 190 -5.31 -12.08 4.88
N THR A 191 -6.41 -11.30 4.97
CA THR A 191 -6.48 -10.04 5.68
C THR A 191 -7.85 -9.85 6.33
N PRO A 192 -8.01 -8.91 7.28
CA PRO A 192 -9.31 -8.60 7.87
C PRO A 192 -10.38 -8.18 6.85
N ILE A 193 -10.02 -7.57 5.72
CA ILE A 193 -10.97 -7.23 4.64
C ILE A 193 -11.63 -8.48 4.06
N ASN A 194 -10.91 -9.59 3.98
CA ASN A 194 -11.38 -10.85 3.40
C ASN A 194 -12.09 -11.78 4.40
N THR A 195 -12.44 -11.32 5.60
CA THR A 195 -13.05 -12.17 6.66
C THR A 195 -14.34 -12.84 6.19
N GLN A 196 -15.18 -12.18 5.42
CA GLN A 196 -16.42 -12.79 4.90
C GLN A 196 -16.14 -13.94 3.94
N LEU A 197 -15.15 -13.80 3.06
CA LEU A 197 -14.70 -14.84 2.15
C LEU A 197 -14.08 -16.02 2.93
N LEU A 198 -13.25 -15.74 3.92
CA LEU A 198 -12.59 -16.77 4.74
C LEU A 198 -13.61 -17.62 5.52
N ASN A 199 -14.75 -17.05 5.87
CA ASN A 199 -15.83 -17.73 6.59
C ASN A 199 -16.84 -18.44 5.67
N ASP A 200 -16.65 -18.40 4.34
CA ASP A 200 -17.48 -19.09 3.34
C ASP A 200 -16.67 -20.19 2.64
N PRO A 201 -16.76 -21.46 3.10
CA PRO A 201 -15.93 -22.55 2.56
C PRO A 201 -16.17 -22.81 1.06
N VAL A 202 -17.37 -22.53 0.55
CA VAL A 202 -17.72 -22.74 -0.86
C VAL A 202 -17.02 -21.69 -1.73
N LYS A 203 -17.13 -20.42 -1.37
CA LYS A 203 -16.46 -19.34 -2.08
C LYS A 203 -14.94 -19.43 -1.96
N LEU A 204 -14.43 -19.76 -0.77
CA LEU A 204 -13.00 -19.95 -0.56
C LEU A 204 -12.46 -21.07 -1.44
N LYS A 205 -13.13 -22.24 -1.51
CA LYS A 205 -12.71 -23.35 -2.37
C LYS A 205 -12.72 -22.94 -3.85
N ALA A 206 -13.74 -22.21 -4.30
CA ALA A 206 -13.83 -21.74 -5.68
C ALA A 206 -12.70 -20.75 -6.01
N LEU A 207 -12.35 -19.83 -5.08
CA LEU A 207 -11.24 -18.93 -5.26
C LEU A 207 -9.90 -19.67 -5.31
N LEU A 208 -9.66 -20.60 -4.37
CA LEU A 208 -8.42 -21.38 -4.33
C LEU A 208 -8.19 -22.20 -5.60
N ALA A 209 -9.26 -22.67 -6.24
CA ALA A 209 -9.17 -23.38 -7.52
C ALA A 209 -8.64 -22.48 -8.66
N ASN A 210 -8.78 -21.16 -8.53
CA ASN A 210 -8.28 -20.18 -9.50
C ASN A 210 -6.84 -19.72 -9.20
N ILE A 211 -6.26 -20.09 -8.07
CA ILE A 211 -4.91 -19.72 -7.70
C ILE A 211 -3.97 -20.90 -7.95
N PRO A 212 -3.06 -20.86 -8.93
CA PRO A 212 -2.15 -21.97 -9.24
C PRO A 212 -1.32 -22.48 -8.05
N LEU A 213 -0.89 -21.60 -7.13
CA LEU A 213 -0.21 -22.02 -5.91
C LEU A 213 -1.14 -22.67 -4.87
N GLY A 214 -2.45 -22.76 -5.09
CA GLY A 214 -3.42 -23.48 -4.26
C GLY A 214 -3.62 -22.90 -2.86
N ARG A 215 -3.18 -21.69 -2.58
CA ARG A 215 -3.33 -21.01 -1.29
C ARG A 215 -3.61 -19.53 -1.47
N LEU A 216 -4.20 -18.93 -0.46
CA LEU A 216 -4.19 -17.48 -0.33
C LEU A 216 -2.76 -16.97 -0.07
N GLY A 217 -2.47 -15.77 -0.50
CA GLY A 217 -1.26 -15.08 -0.10
C GLY A 217 -1.32 -14.69 1.38
N GLN A 218 -0.17 -14.68 2.02
CA GLN A 218 0.01 -14.12 3.36
C GLN A 218 0.45 -12.66 3.24
N THR A 219 0.17 -11.84 4.25
CA THR A 219 0.64 -10.45 4.28
C THR A 219 2.16 -10.33 4.17
N SER A 220 2.89 -11.35 4.64
CA SER A 220 4.35 -11.46 4.50
C SER A 220 4.82 -11.65 3.05
N ASP A 221 4.00 -12.27 2.18
CA ASP A 221 4.34 -12.41 0.74
C ASP A 221 4.43 -11.02 0.09
N VAL A 222 3.54 -10.10 0.47
CA VAL A 222 3.55 -8.70 0.00
C VAL A 222 4.67 -7.88 0.67
N ALA A 223 4.84 -8.03 1.99
CA ALA A 223 5.81 -7.27 2.76
C ALA A 223 7.27 -7.53 2.32
N GLY A 224 7.57 -8.73 1.84
CA GLY A 224 8.87 -9.07 1.28
C GLY A 224 9.21 -8.24 0.04
N VAL A 225 8.24 -8.08 -0.86
CA VAL A 225 8.39 -7.27 -2.07
C VAL A 225 8.49 -5.78 -1.72
N ALA A 226 7.69 -5.31 -0.75
CA ALA A 226 7.78 -3.92 -0.29
C ALA A 226 9.18 -3.60 0.28
N ALA A 227 9.77 -4.49 1.08
CA ALA A 227 11.11 -4.31 1.59
C ALA A 227 12.18 -4.31 0.47
N PHE A 228 12.03 -5.16 -0.55
CA PHE A 228 12.89 -5.15 -1.73
C PHE A 228 12.81 -3.81 -2.46
N LEU A 229 11.60 -3.33 -2.76
CA LEU A 229 11.40 -2.04 -3.44
C LEU A 229 11.86 -0.83 -2.61
N ALA A 230 11.86 -0.94 -1.28
CA ALA A 230 12.38 0.09 -0.38
C ALA A 230 13.92 0.10 -0.31
N SER A 231 14.60 -0.99 -0.70
CA SER A 231 16.05 -1.17 -0.58
C SER A 231 16.80 -0.64 -1.81
N ASN A 232 18.12 -0.55 -1.71
CA ASN A 232 18.99 -0.18 -2.82
C ASN A 232 19.04 -1.27 -3.92
N ASP A 233 18.62 -2.50 -3.62
CA ASP A 233 18.58 -3.60 -4.60
C ASP A 233 17.59 -3.31 -5.75
N SER A 234 16.70 -2.33 -5.58
CA SER A 234 15.70 -1.88 -6.57
C SER A 234 15.99 -0.50 -7.17
N ASP A 235 17.20 0.04 -7.05
CA ASP A 235 17.51 1.42 -7.47
C ASP A 235 17.31 1.67 -8.98
N TYR A 236 17.35 0.62 -9.80
CA TYR A 236 17.11 0.73 -11.25
C TYR A 236 15.69 0.30 -11.66
N ILE A 237 14.77 0.20 -10.70
CA ILE A 237 13.37 -0.18 -10.95
C ILE A 237 12.47 1.03 -10.68
N THR A 238 11.81 1.54 -11.71
CA THR A 238 10.75 2.57 -11.63
C THR A 238 9.71 2.35 -12.71
N GLY A 239 8.45 2.62 -12.43
CA GLY A 239 7.33 2.42 -13.36
C GLY A 239 6.89 0.97 -13.52
N ALA A 240 7.32 0.07 -12.62
CA ALA A 240 6.99 -1.33 -12.67
C ALA A 240 5.83 -1.70 -11.72
N THR A 241 5.02 -2.67 -12.12
CA THR A 241 4.09 -3.38 -11.25
C THR A 241 4.64 -4.78 -10.96
N ILE A 242 4.80 -5.13 -9.70
CA ILE A 242 5.14 -6.49 -9.27
C ILE A 242 3.86 -7.18 -8.79
N VAL A 243 3.42 -8.19 -9.53
CA VAL A 243 2.23 -8.99 -9.20
C VAL A 243 2.59 -10.03 -8.14
N VAL A 244 1.79 -10.09 -7.06
CA VAL A 244 1.96 -11.02 -5.93
C VAL A 244 0.64 -11.73 -5.68
N ASP A 245 0.33 -12.74 -6.49
CA ASP A 245 -1.01 -13.32 -6.61
C ASP A 245 -1.08 -14.85 -6.68
N GLY A 246 0.06 -15.54 -6.55
CA GLY A 246 0.11 -17.00 -6.67
C GLY A 246 -0.21 -17.54 -8.06
N GLY A 247 -0.15 -16.68 -9.09
CA GLY A 247 -0.45 -17.01 -10.48
C GLY A 247 -1.91 -16.75 -10.90
N LEU A 248 -2.73 -16.15 -10.03
CA LEU A 248 -4.16 -15.91 -10.29
C LEU A 248 -4.39 -15.13 -11.58
N THR A 249 -3.63 -14.08 -11.85
CA THR A 249 -3.78 -13.21 -13.04
C THR A 249 -3.61 -13.97 -14.36
N TRP A 250 -2.72 -14.96 -14.38
CA TRP A 250 -2.34 -15.69 -15.61
C TRP A 250 -2.89 -17.13 -15.65
N ASN A 251 -3.83 -17.43 -14.77
CA ASN A 251 -4.43 -18.77 -14.74
C ASN A 251 -5.38 -18.97 -15.93
N TYR A 252 -4.80 -19.35 -17.06
CA TYR A 252 -5.52 -19.81 -18.24
C TYR A 252 -5.48 -21.33 -18.28
N SER A 253 -6.65 -21.95 -18.35
CA SER A 253 -6.82 -23.40 -18.51
C SER A 253 -7.35 -23.68 -19.90
N GLU A 254 -6.53 -24.25 -20.77
CA GLU A 254 -6.98 -24.81 -22.05
C GLU A 254 -7.64 -26.15 -21.76
N GLN A 255 -8.90 -26.31 -22.20
CA GLN A 255 -9.67 -27.58 -22.06
C GLN A 255 -9.59 -28.38 -23.34
#